data_7946ae1462f87edb5f4b273680854d96
#
_entry.id   7946ae1462f87edb5f4b273680854d96
#
_cell.length_a   1.000
_cell.length_b   1.000
_cell.length_c   1.000
_cell.angle_alpha   90.00
_cell.angle_beta   90.00
_cell.angle_gamma   90.00
#
_symmetry.space_group_name_H-M   'P 1'
#
loop_
_entity.id
_entity.type
_entity.pdbx_description
1 polymer ?
#
loop_
_entity_poly.entity_id
_entity_poly.type
_entity_poly.pdbx_seq_one_letter_code
_entity_poly.pdbx_strand_id
1 'polypeptide(L)'
;MRVGIIRTIESPCQCAQSVVEGLRTLGHEFILADSEEIELRASELSRECDLVIDHTDTFRGRGLFRPLVRLLLEREGARIVGSDSRACFLADDKIAAKARLGESGISVPPGIVIRTAEEKIPSWLKPPLVLKPAFEHMSRGLGLARSEEQAQAMAKDLLHRLNQPILMEMFVPGRELAVSLLDGPGGLEVLPPLEWRFEETGSEVLTEAFKLKDVVGERRDARKADLSPRVGDELESLARRAFQALGLRDYARFDLRLSPGGTFFFLEANTTPSLEPLEALALSANWSGKDYPALVEGMLSAALRRYGSPRGRGEQKFRIDLPPGAVELRVPQGVHFPPPSSVDLAGILDVKAGERVLDLGCGTGLLSIVAAKLGARRVVATDLDPQALDSTAHNARANGVEGQIEVRAGSWYDALEGATGAGEKERFEVIVATPPQTPGPSPFGPRYGGWDGTRHLSAVIEGAPRFLEPDRGRLWLLAISLANPAALLKRLHEYFSEVSVVKETDRGFTAAEYESIAPGLFDHFLSLRSSGQAEFKEAGGGRYVFRNLFIRAAGVKNR
;
A
#
# COMPACT_ATOMS: atom_id res chain seq x y z
N MET A 1 -13.19 3.70 7.97
CA MET A 1 -12.71 3.11 6.68
C MET A 1 -11.32 2.53 6.88
N ARG A 2 -10.90 1.65 5.98
CA ARG A 2 -9.49 1.23 5.90
C ARG A 2 -8.84 1.86 4.69
N VAL A 3 -7.73 2.58 4.88
CA VAL A 3 -7.03 3.34 3.84
C VAL A 3 -5.65 2.73 3.62
N GLY A 4 -5.35 2.34 2.39
CA GLY A 4 -3.99 1.97 1.97
C GLY A 4 -3.14 3.21 1.78
N ILE A 5 -1.90 3.20 2.24
CA ILE A 5 -0.95 4.29 2.04
C ILE A 5 0.31 3.69 1.42
N ILE A 6 0.66 4.17 0.23
CA ILE A 6 1.88 3.75 -0.46
C ILE A 6 2.91 4.86 -0.31
N ARG A 7 4.14 4.47 -0.01
CA ARG A 7 5.28 5.36 0.15
C ARG A 7 6.54 4.76 -0.46
N THR A 8 7.53 5.58 -0.70
CA THR A 8 8.90 5.16 -0.96
C THR A 8 9.66 5.17 0.36
N ILE A 9 10.12 4.01 0.85
CA ILE A 9 10.78 3.89 2.17
C ILE A 9 12.06 4.73 2.25
N GLU A 10 12.84 4.80 1.17
CA GLU A 10 14.10 5.54 1.12
C GLU A 10 13.92 7.06 0.96
N SER A 11 12.68 7.53 0.81
CA SER A 11 12.40 8.97 0.69
C SER A 11 12.53 9.67 2.04
N PRO A 12 13.15 10.87 2.10
CA PRO A 12 13.16 11.70 3.30
C PRO A 12 11.77 12.28 3.64
N CYS A 13 10.78 12.13 2.75
CA CYS A 13 9.44 12.67 2.91
C CYS A 13 8.66 12.02 4.06
N GLN A 14 8.14 12.84 4.98
CA GLN A 14 7.31 12.39 6.11
C GLN A 14 5.80 12.38 5.79
N CYS A 15 5.42 12.52 4.53
CA CYS A 15 4.02 12.62 4.09
C CYS A 15 3.17 11.43 4.55
N ALA A 16 3.69 10.20 4.39
CA ALA A 16 2.97 8.99 4.81
C ALA A 16 2.71 8.97 6.32
N GLN A 17 3.68 9.41 7.13
CA GLN A 17 3.54 9.49 8.57
C GLN A 17 2.49 10.54 8.96
N SER A 18 2.53 11.71 8.34
CA SER A 18 1.54 12.77 8.57
C SER A 18 0.12 12.32 8.23
N VAL A 19 -0.05 11.62 7.10
CA VAL A 19 -1.35 11.05 6.70
C VAL A 19 -1.82 10.01 7.72
N VAL A 20 -0.94 9.13 8.20
CA VAL A 20 -1.27 8.15 9.26
C VAL A 20 -1.80 8.84 10.51
N GLU A 21 -1.18 9.93 10.95
CA GLU A 21 -1.63 10.69 12.13
C GLU A 21 -3.00 11.32 11.90
N GLY A 22 -3.23 11.90 10.71
CA GLY A 22 -4.54 12.41 10.30
C GLY A 22 -5.61 11.32 10.31
N LEU A 23 -5.33 10.16 9.73
CA LEU A 23 -6.26 9.01 9.70
C LEU A 23 -6.58 8.47 11.09
N ARG A 24 -5.58 8.40 11.99
CA ARG A 24 -5.81 8.00 13.40
C ARG A 24 -6.74 8.98 14.11
N THR A 25 -6.52 10.27 13.93
CA THR A 25 -7.39 11.31 14.52
C THR A 25 -8.82 11.19 14.03
N LEU A 26 -9.03 10.80 12.76
CA LEU A 26 -10.34 10.55 12.15
C LEU A 26 -10.94 9.17 12.49
N GLY A 27 -10.24 8.33 13.25
CA GLY A 27 -10.71 6.98 13.60
C GLY A 27 -10.70 6.00 12.42
N HIS A 28 -9.82 6.20 11.43
CA HIS A 28 -9.67 5.32 10.29
C HIS A 28 -8.54 4.30 10.50
N GLU A 29 -8.77 3.08 9.99
CA GLU A 29 -7.72 2.05 9.89
C GLU A 29 -6.84 2.33 8.66
N PHE A 30 -5.59 1.87 8.69
CA PHE A 30 -4.69 2.01 7.55
C PHE A 30 -3.78 0.79 7.35
N ILE A 31 -3.30 0.65 6.11
CA ILE A 31 -2.26 -0.32 5.72
C ILE A 31 -1.15 0.46 5.04
N LEU A 32 0.08 0.32 5.53
CA LEU A 32 1.26 0.87 4.87
C LEU A 32 1.84 -0.14 3.87
N ALA A 33 2.24 0.35 2.69
CA ALA A 33 2.94 -0.43 1.67
C ALA A 33 4.10 0.37 1.08
N ASP A 34 5.15 -0.35 0.68
CA ASP A 34 6.24 0.24 -0.10
C ASP A 34 5.88 0.24 -1.59
N SER A 35 6.23 1.34 -2.27
CA SER A 35 6.08 1.45 -3.73
C SER A 35 6.77 0.31 -4.47
N GLU A 36 7.92 -0.16 -3.97
CA GLU A 36 8.68 -1.25 -4.58
C GLU A 36 8.03 -2.64 -4.43
N GLU A 37 7.09 -2.79 -3.51
CA GLU A 37 6.33 -4.03 -3.30
C GLU A 37 4.99 -4.04 -4.06
N ILE A 38 4.66 -2.96 -4.78
CA ILE A 38 3.33 -2.77 -5.32
C ILE A 38 2.88 -3.87 -6.29
N GLU A 39 3.81 -4.46 -7.06
CA GLU A 39 3.49 -5.56 -7.98
C GLU A 39 2.90 -6.79 -7.26
N LEU A 40 3.31 -7.02 -6.00
CA LEU A 40 2.83 -8.11 -5.16
C LEU A 40 1.61 -7.70 -4.32
N ARG A 41 1.52 -6.43 -3.94
CA ARG A 41 0.55 -5.95 -2.96
C ARG A 41 -0.66 -5.22 -3.54
N ALA A 42 -0.64 -4.83 -4.83
CA ALA A 42 -1.73 -4.08 -5.44
C ALA A 42 -3.08 -4.79 -5.31
N SER A 43 -3.11 -6.11 -5.54
CA SER A 43 -4.31 -6.93 -5.41
C SER A 43 -4.83 -7.00 -3.96
N GLU A 44 -3.93 -7.14 -2.98
CA GLU A 44 -4.25 -7.10 -1.55
C GLU A 44 -4.85 -5.73 -1.17
N LEU A 45 -4.15 -4.64 -1.51
CA LEU A 45 -4.60 -3.28 -1.22
C LEU A 45 -5.95 -2.96 -1.87
N SER A 46 -6.16 -3.41 -3.10
CA SER A 46 -7.45 -3.26 -3.79
C SER A 46 -8.59 -3.96 -3.06
N ARG A 47 -8.34 -5.09 -2.44
CA ARG A 47 -9.36 -5.87 -1.72
C ARG A 47 -9.59 -5.36 -0.30
N GLU A 48 -8.51 -5.06 0.42
CA GLU A 48 -8.57 -4.78 1.86
C GLU A 48 -8.83 -3.31 2.18
N CYS A 49 -8.57 -2.40 1.23
CA CYS A 49 -8.73 -0.97 1.45
C CYS A 49 -9.97 -0.40 0.76
N ASP A 50 -10.66 0.50 1.45
CA ASP A 50 -11.76 1.28 0.88
C ASP A 50 -11.24 2.28 -0.15
N LEU A 51 -10.09 2.88 0.16
CA LEU A 51 -9.35 3.85 -0.65
C LEU A 51 -7.85 3.59 -0.52
N VAL A 52 -7.07 4.02 -1.51
CA VAL A 52 -5.60 3.97 -1.48
C VAL A 52 -5.05 5.35 -1.79
N ILE A 53 -4.24 5.89 -0.88
CA ILE A 53 -3.43 7.10 -1.09
C ILE A 53 -2.07 6.65 -1.58
N ASP A 54 -1.71 7.02 -2.81
CA ASP A 54 -0.40 6.78 -3.36
C ASP A 54 0.45 8.04 -3.22
N HIS A 55 1.47 7.96 -2.38
CA HIS A 55 2.46 9.01 -2.15
C HIS A 55 3.87 8.50 -2.48
N THR A 56 3.99 7.87 -3.64
CA THR A 56 5.27 7.38 -4.17
C THR A 56 6.10 8.54 -4.69
N ASP A 57 7.35 8.68 -4.22
CA ASP A 57 8.31 9.64 -4.75
C ASP A 57 9.12 9.06 -5.90
N THR A 58 9.53 7.80 -5.77
CA THR A 58 10.23 7.05 -6.81
C THR A 58 9.73 5.60 -6.86
N PHE A 59 9.80 4.99 -8.04
CA PHE A 59 9.61 3.56 -8.23
C PHE A 59 10.79 3.00 -9.02
N ARG A 60 11.41 1.93 -8.53
CA ARG A 60 12.67 1.38 -9.07
C ARG A 60 13.77 2.44 -9.14
N GLY A 61 13.85 3.29 -8.12
CA GLY A 61 14.82 4.36 -7.99
C GLY A 61 14.67 5.53 -8.98
N ARG A 62 13.53 5.64 -9.71
CA ARG A 62 13.29 6.68 -10.72
C ARG A 62 11.94 7.36 -10.52
N GLY A 63 11.95 8.71 -10.51
CA GLY A 63 10.74 9.53 -10.48
C GLY A 63 9.84 9.30 -11.71
N LEU A 64 10.44 9.12 -12.90
CA LEU A 64 9.72 8.80 -14.15
C LEU A 64 8.77 7.59 -14.02
N PHE A 65 9.09 6.62 -13.16
CA PHE A 65 8.30 5.40 -13.02
C PHE A 65 7.21 5.49 -11.95
N ARG A 66 7.13 6.59 -11.22
CA ARG A 66 6.12 6.82 -10.19
C ARG A 66 4.67 6.57 -10.65
N PRO A 67 4.23 7.03 -11.83
CA PRO A 67 2.85 6.79 -12.28
C PRO A 67 2.54 5.31 -12.57
N LEU A 68 3.56 4.44 -12.72
CA LEU A 68 3.35 2.99 -12.88
C LEU A 68 2.75 2.35 -11.62
N VAL A 69 3.07 2.87 -10.43
CA VAL A 69 2.48 2.40 -9.16
C VAL A 69 0.96 2.56 -9.22
N ARG A 70 0.47 3.72 -9.67
CA ARG A 70 -0.96 3.96 -9.85
C ARG A 70 -1.58 3.07 -10.93
N LEU A 71 -0.89 2.88 -12.04
CA LEU A 71 -1.36 1.98 -13.11
C LEU A 71 -1.53 0.54 -12.61
N LEU A 72 -0.60 0.04 -11.80
CA LEU A 72 -0.69 -1.29 -11.20
C LEU A 72 -1.88 -1.40 -10.24
N LEU A 73 -2.11 -0.37 -9.41
CA LEU A 73 -3.28 -0.30 -8.54
C LEU A 73 -4.59 -0.26 -9.31
N GLU A 74 -4.66 0.55 -10.37
CA GLU A 74 -5.84 0.66 -11.24
C GLU A 74 -6.16 -0.66 -11.94
N ARG A 75 -5.14 -1.38 -12.40
CA ARG A 75 -5.30 -2.71 -13.00
C ARG A 75 -5.98 -3.68 -12.04
N GLU A 76 -5.65 -3.62 -10.76
CA GLU A 76 -6.25 -4.46 -9.73
C GLU A 76 -7.59 -3.90 -9.20
N GLY A 77 -8.09 -2.79 -9.76
CA GLY A 77 -9.35 -2.17 -9.37
C GLY A 77 -9.32 -1.41 -8.04
N ALA A 78 -8.14 -0.99 -7.57
CA ALA A 78 -8.01 -0.15 -6.39
C ALA A 78 -8.68 1.21 -6.59
N ARG A 79 -9.31 1.72 -5.52
CA ARG A 79 -9.94 3.05 -5.49
C ARG A 79 -8.89 4.06 -5.01
N ILE A 80 -8.31 4.81 -5.92
CA ILE A 80 -7.19 5.72 -5.63
C ILE A 80 -7.70 7.10 -5.24
N VAL A 81 -7.12 7.68 -4.19
CA VAL A 81 -7.27 9.09 -3.83
C VAL A 81 -6.30 9.90 -4.66
N GLY A 82 -6.79 10.93 -5.33
CA GLY A 82 -6.01 11.77 -6.23
C GLY A 82 -6.20 11.39 -7.70
N SER A 83 -5.34 11.95 -8.54
CA SER A 83 -5.34 11.78 -10.00
C SER A 83 -5.06 10.34 -10.42
N ASP A 84 -5.61 9.91 -11.55
CA ASP A 84 -5.32 8.60 -12.13
C ASP A 84 -3.91 8.52 -12.75
N SER A 85 -3.49 7.31 -13.14
CA SER A 85 -2.18 7.08 -13.75
C SER A 85 -1.95 7.92 -15.01
N ARG A 86 -2.98 8.11 -15.84
CA ARG A 86 -2.90 8.90 -17.08
C ARG A 86 -2.61 10.38 -16.79
N ALA A 87 -3.33 10.96 -15.83
CA ALA A 87 -3.11 12.34 -15.43
C ALA A 87 -1.73 12.52 -14.75
N CYS A 88 -1.29 11.51 -13.98
CA CYS A 88 0.05 11.52 -13.38
C CYS A 88 1.15 11.44 -14.44
N PHE A 89 1.05 10.56 -15.44
CA PHE A 89 2.01 10.52 -16.55
C PHE A 89 2.08 11.85 -17.29
N LEU A 90 0.93 12.50 -17.54
CA LEU A 90 0.89 13.79 -18.22
C LEU A 90 1.51 14.90 -17.36
N ALA A 91 1.19 14.95 -16.07
CA ALA A 91 1.66 16.03 -15.19
C ALA A 91 3.15 15.88 -14.82
N ASP A 92 3.63 14.64 -14.65
CA ASP A 92 5.02 14.34 -14.29
C ASP A 92 5.99 14.55 -15.47
N ASP A 93 5.51 14.48 -16.71
CA ASP A 93 6.25 14.93 -17.89
C ASP A 93 6.09 16.45 -18.05
N LYS A 94 7.08 17.22 -17.55
CA LYS A 94 7.06 18.69 -17.62
C LYS A 94 6.90 19.23 -19.04
N ILE A 95 7.38 18.50 -20.05
CA ILE A 95 7.27 18.91 -21.46
C ILE A 95 5.82 18.75 -21.93
N ALA A 96 5.24 17.57 -21.70
CA ALA A 96 3.85 17.30 -22.07
C ALA A 96 2.85 18.17 -21.29
N ALA A 97 3.07 18.32 -19.97
CA ALA A 97 2.23 19.19 -19.13
C ALA A 97 2.20 20.62 -19.63
N LYS A 98 3.37 21.20 -19.94
CA LYS A 98 3.47 22.58 -20.43
C LYS A 98 2.85 22.75 -21.83
N ALA A 99 3.05 21.80 -22.72
CA ALA A 99 2.39 21.80 -24.02
C ALA A 99 0.86 21.81 -23.84
N ARG A 100 0.32 20.96 -22.98
CA ARG A 100 -1.11 20.86 -22.69
C ARG A 100 -1.67 22.11 -22.04
N LEU A 101 -0.94 22.72 -21.11
CA LEU A 101 -1.31 23.99 -20.50
C LEU A 101 -1.34 25.13 -21.54
N GLY A 102 -0.32 25.21 -22.41
CA GLY A 102 -0.25 26.20 -23.49
C GLY A 102 -1.41 26.07 -24.48
N GLU A 103 -1.77 24.85 -24.91
CA GLU A 103 -2.96 24.58 -25.74
C GLU A 103 -4.26 25.06 -25.08
N SER A 104 -4.29 25.04 -23.74
CA SER A 104 -5.44 25.50 -22.94
C SER A 104 -5.41 27.02 -22.66
N GLY A 105 -4.49 27.76 -23.28
CA GLY A 105 -4.35 29.22 -23.12
C GLY A 105 -3.79 29.62 -21.75
N ILE A 106 -2.99 28.76 -21.12
CA ILE A 106 -2.31 29.02 -19.84
C ILE A 106 -0.85 29.30 -20.14
N SER A 107 -0.35 30.45 -19.68
CA SER A 107 1.04 30.84 -19.94
C SER A 107 2.03 29.97 -19.20
N VAL A 108 3.05 29.50 -19.91
CA VAL A 108 4.21 28.79 -19.39
C VAL A 108 5.48 29.54 -19.81
N PRO A 109 6.59 29.46 -19.07
CA PRO A 109 7.83 30.11 -19.48
C PRO A 109 8.24 29.69 -20.89
N PRO A 110 8.60 30.64 -21.79
CA PRO A 110 9.16 30.28 -23.08
C PRO A 110 10.47 29.49 -22.93
N GLY A 111 10.63 28.45 -23.73
CA GLY A 111 11.80 27.58 -23.60
C GLY A 111 11.92 26.57 -24.72
N ILE A 112 12.93 25.74 -24.61
CA ILE A 112 13.23 24.63 -25.53
C ILE A 112 13.49 23.35 -24.75
N VAL A 113 13.47 22.23 -25.46
CA VAL A 113 13.82 20.92 -24.92
C VAL A 113 15.17 20.52 -25.53
N ILE A 114 16.17 20.30 -24.68
CA ILE A 114 17.51 19.79 -25.07
C ILE A 114 17.53 18.27 -24.87
N ARG A 115 17.83 17.54 -25.93
CA ARG A 115 17.91 16.07 -25.93
C ARG A 115 19.34 15.55 -26.12
N THR A 116 20.18 16.36 -26.78
CA THR A 116 21.60 16.03 -27.00
C THR A 116 22.51 17.20 -26.61
N ALA A 117 23.74 16.89 -26.28
CA ALA A 117 24.72 17.89 -25.85
C ALA A 117 25.16 18.87 -26.98
N GLU A 118 24.90 18.50 -28.22
CA GLU A 118 25.24 19.27 -29.44
C GLU A 118 24.16 20.28 -29.83
N GLU A 119 22.98 20.19 -29.26
CA GLU A 119 21.91 21.14 -29.55
C GLU A 119 22.26 22.54 -29.09
N LYS A 120 22.10 23.50 -30.01
CA LYS A 120 22.43 24.90 -29.77
C LYS A 120 21.28 25.66 -29.17
N ILE A 121 21.55 26.59 -28.27
CA ILE A 121 20.58 27.51 -27.72
C ILE A 121 20.20 28.52 -28.81
N PRO A 122 18.90 28.63 -29.16
CA PRO A 122 18.46 29.62 -30.16
C PRO A 122 18.73 31.06 -29.71
N SER A 123 19.00 31.95 -30.64
CA SER A 123 19.36 33.35 -30.34
C SER A 123 18.27 34.14 -29.62
N TRP A 124 17.00 33.72 -29.69
CA TRP A 124 15.89 34.36 -28.99
C TRP A 124 15.82 33.95 -27.49
N LEU A 125 16.37 32.81 -27.09
CA LEU A 125 16.37 32.33 -25.72
C LEU A 125 17.61 32.88 -24.97
N LYS A 126 17.38 33.93 -24.20
CA LYS A 126 18.45 34.68 -23.53
C LYS A 126 18.52 34.41 -22.02
N PRO A 127 19.72 34.33 -21.44
CA PRO A 127 19.91 34.27 -20.00
C PRO A 127 19.27 35.48 -19.27
N PRO A 128 18.84 35.28 -17.98
CA PRO A 128 19.02 34.06 -17.21
C PRO A 128 18.06 32.95 -17.63
N LEU A 129 18.56 31.69 -17.62
CA LEU A 129 17.81 30.51 -18.04
C LEU A 129 17.69 29.51 -16.90
N VAL A 130 16.51 28.91 -16.74
CA VAL A 130 16.26 27.82 -15.80
C VAL A 130 16.35 26.50 -16.56
N LEU A 131 17.18 25.59 -16.06
CA LEU A 131 17.32 24.24 -16.57
C LEU A 131 16.74 23.25 -15.56
N LYS A 132 15.94 22.31 -16.05
CA LYS A 132 15.38 21.26 -15.24
C LYS A 132 15.16 19.98 -16.04
N PRO A 133 15.44 18.80 -15.46
CA PRO A 133 15.15 17.53 -16.10
C PRO A 133 13.64 17.35 -16.28
N ALA A 134 13.25 16.69 -17.38
CA ALA A 134 11.84 16.56 -17.75
C ALA A 134 10.99 15.80 -16.71
N PHE A 135 11.58 14.78 -16.04
CA PHE A 135 10.86 13.80 -15.23
C PHE A 135 11.28 13.78 -13.75
N GLU A 136 12.14 14.69 -13.30
CA GLU A 136 12.58 14.72 -11.91
C GLU A 136 11.64 15.56 -11.04
N HIS A 137 11.59 15.19 -9.75
CA HIS A 137 10.81 15.85 -8.72
C HIS A 137 11.71 16.46 -7.64
N MET A 138 11.14 17.18 -6.66
CA MET A 138 11.84 17.81 -5.54
C MET A 138 12.99 18.74 -5.96
N SER A 139 12.87 19.40 -7.11
CA SER A 139 13.90 20.29 -7.70
C SER A 139 15.24 19.61 -8.02
N ARG A 140 15.29 18.27 -8.08
CA ARG A 140 16.49 17.53 -8.44
C ARG A 140 16.99 17.95 -9.82
N GLY A 141 18.23 18.43 -9.87
CA GLY A 141 18.84 18.91 -11.12
C GLY A 141 18.32 20.26 -11.63
N LEU A 142 17.51 20.98 -10.84
CA LEU A 142 17.11 22.35 -11.19
C LEU A 142 18.27 23.32 -10.96
N GLY A 143 18.52 24.18 -11.95
CA GLY A 143 19.53 25.21 -11.86
C GLY A 143 19.23 26.44 -12.67
N LEU A 144 19.87 27.56 -12.29
CA LEU A 144 19.76 28.86 -12.95
C LEU A 144 21.11 29.20 -13.61
N ALA A 145 21.11 29.34 -14.92
CA ALA A 145 22.28 29.75 -15.72
C ALA A 145 22.20 31.22 -16.07
N ARG A 146 23.28 31.97 -15.82
CA ARG A 146 23.36 33.42 -16.08
C ARG A 146 24.10 33.78 -17.37
N SER A 147 24.66 32.77 -18.06
CA SER A 147 25.21 32.93 -19.41
C SER A 147 24.87 31.74 -20.30
N GLU A 148 25.01 31.88 -21.62
CA GLU A 148 24.79 30.79 -22.59
C GLU A 148 25.76 29.65 -22.38
N GLU A 149 27.02 29.93 -22.06
CA GLU A 149 28.08 28.95 -21.79
C GLU A 149 27.74 28.13 -20.54
N GLN A 150 27.28 28.81 -19.48
CA GLN A 150 26.82 28.14 -18.25
C GLN A 150 25.63 27.24 -18.54
N ALA A 151 24.63 27.71 -19.30
CA ALA A 151 23.48 26.92 -19.67
C ALA A 151 23.85 25.67 -20.47
N GLN A 152 24.74 25.81 -21.45
CA GLN A 152 25.22 24.69 -22.26
C GLN A 152 25.99 23.65 -21.41
N ALA A 153 26.86 24.10 -20.51
CA ALA A 153 27.62 23.23 -19.61
C ALA A 153 26.66 22.45 -18.65
N MET A 154 25.69 23.16 -18.07
CA MET A 154 24.68 22.54 -17.19
C MET A 154 23.82 21.53 -17.95
N ALA A 155 23.34 21.86 -19.16
CA ALA A 155 22.56 20.96 -19.98
C ALA A 155 23.30 19.65 -20.26
N LYS A 156 24.60 19.77 -20.66
CA LYS A 156 25.48 18.63 -20.92
C LYS A 156 25.65 17.74 -19.67
N ASP A 157 25.92 18.34 -18.52
CA ASP A 157 26.08 17.62 -17.26
C ASP A 157 24.78 16.87 -16.86
N LEU A 158 23.63 17.56 -16.93
CA LEU A 158 22.34 16.97 -16.60
C LEU A 158 21.95 15.84 -17.54
N LEU A 159 22.16 15.99 -18.86
CA LEU A 159 21.93 14.94 -19.85
C LEU A 159 22.78 13.69 -19.54
N HIS A 160 24.07 13.88 -19.21
CA HIS A 160 24.97 12.77 -18.90
C HIS A 160 24.56 12.05 -17.60
N ARG A 161 24.25 12.80 -16.54
CA ARG A 161 23.94 12.22 -15.22
C ARG A 161 22.57 11.55 -15.15
N LEU A 162 21.55 12.14 -15.81
CA LEU A 162 20.17 11.73 -15.63
C LEU A 162 19.58 10.97 -16.83
N ASN A 163 20.27 11.01 -17.96
CA ASN A 163 19.88 10.33 -19.21
C ASN A 163 18.39 10.58 -19.58
N GLN A 164 17.99 11.86 -19.59
CA GLN A 164 16.63 12.30 -19.91
C GLN A 164 16.66 13.70 -20.54
N PRO A 165 15.60 14.11 -21.28
CA PRO A 165 15.51 15.46 -21.84
C PRO A 165 15.58 16.53 -20.76
N ILE A 166 16.18 17.67 -21.10
CA ILE A 166 16.31 18.84 -20.24
C ILE A 166 15.44 19.96 -20.80
N LEU A 167 14.56 20.48 -19.99
CA LEU A 167 13.77 21.66 -20.29
C LEU A 167 14.61 22.88 -19.91
N MET A 168 14.88 23.76 -20.89
CA MET A 168 15.61 25.02 -20.73
C MET A 168 14.66 26.17 -21.02
N GLU A 169 14.38 27.00 -20.02
CA GLU A 169 13.34 28.03 -20.05
C GLU A 169 13.88 29.41 -19.66
N MET A 170 13.28 30.46 -20.18
CA MET A 170 13.53 31.81 -19.67
C MET A 170 13.17 31.89 -18.19
N PHE A 171 14.05 32.46 -17.39
CA PHE A 171 13.73 32.80 -16.02
C PHE A 171 12.66 33.88 -15.98
N VAL A 172 11.56 33.63 -15.31
CA VAL A 172 10.48 34.60 -15.09
C VAL A 172 10.75 35.35 -13.79
N PRO A 173 11.09 36.64 -13.82
CA PRO A 173 11.26 37.41 -12.58
C PRO A 173 9.90 37.62 -11.89
N GLY A 174 9.91 37.93 -10.60
CA GLY A 174 8.73 38.21 -9.81
C GLY A 174 8.48 37.24 -8.67
N ARG A 175 7.21 37.13 -8.25
CA ARG A 175 6.80 36.37 -7.06
C ARG A 175 6.61 34.90 -7.43
N GLU A 176 7.11 33.99 -6.61
CA GLU A 176 6.88 32.54 -6.78
C GLU A 176 5.76 32.09 -5.83
N LEU A 177 4.74 31.48 -6.41
CA LEU A 177 3.51 31.08 -5.72
C LEU A 177 3.29 29.57 -5.86
N ALA A 178 2.74 28.98 -4.81
CA ALA A 178 2.17 27.63 -4.85
C ALA A 178 0.65 27.72 -4.67
N VAL A 179 -0.10 27.20 -5.64
CA VAL A 179 -1.57 27.22 -5.63
C VAL A 179 -2.08 25.80 -5.50
N SER A 180 -2.71 25.52 -4.39
CA SER A 180 -3.28 24.20 -4.08
C SER A 180 -4.77 24.18 -4.37
N LEU A 181 -5.26 23.05 -4.86
CA LEU A 181 -6.66 22.79 -5.12
C LEU A 181 -7.10 21.54 -4.38
N LEU A 182 -8.32 21.58 -3.86
CA LEU A 182 -8.98 20.47 -3.18
C LEU A 182 -10.41 20.36 -3.67
N ASP A 183 -10.80 19.17 -4.16
CA ASP A 183 -12.17 18.91 -4.55
C ASP A 183 -13.00 18.59 -3.31
N GLY A 184 -13.73 19.56 -2.79
CA GLY A 184 -14.57 19.46 -1.59
C GLY A 184 -16.04 19.15 -1.89
N PRO A 185 -16.88 19.04 -0.85
CA PRO A 185 -18.34 18.85 -1.02
C PRO A 185 -19.02 19.93 -1.87
N GLY A 186 -18.48 21.13 -1.87
CA GLY A 186 -18.94 22.27 -2.69
C GLY A 186 -18.36 22.31 -4.10
N GLY A 187 -17.61 21.29 -4.53
CA GLY A 187 -16.86 21.24 -5.78
C GLY A 187 -15.39 21.60 -5.59
N LEU A 188 -14.68 21.79 -6.71
CA LEU A 188 -13.27 22.10 -6.72
C LEU A 188 -13.00 23.48 -6.10
N GLU A 189 -12.29 23.52 -4.99
CA GLU A 189 -11.89 24.74 -4.27
C GLU A 189 -10.43 25.07 -4.59
N VAL A 190 -10.15 26.32 -4.90
CA VAL A 190 -8.79 26.85 -4.99
C VAL A 190 -8.44 27.44 -3.64
N LEU A 191 -7.49 26.82 -2.95
CA LEU A 191 -7.08 27.23 -1.61
C LEU A 191 -6.26 28.52 -1.65
N PRO A 192 -6.18 29.29 -0.56
CA PRO A 192 -5.37 30.49 -0.48
C PRO A 192 -3.94 30.21 -0.95
N PRO A 193 -3.41 30.95 -1.96
CA PRO A 193 -2.09 30.67 -2.51
C PRO A 193 -0.98 30.97 -1.50
N LEU A 194 0.03 30.13 -1.48
CA LEU A 194 1.26 30.33 -0.72
C LEU A 194 2.27 31.09 -1.59
N GLU A 195 2.98 32.04 -0.98
CA GLU A 195 4.11 32.76 -1.61
C GLU A 195 5.41 32.39 -0.92
N TRP A 196 6.40 31.96 -1.71
CA TRP A 196 7.75 31.67 -1.26
C TRP A 196 8.58 32.93 -1.10
N ARG A 197 9.35 33.04 -0.01
CA ARG A 197 10.24 34.17 0.28
C ARG A 197 11.71 33.71 0.14
N PHE A 198 12.40 34.29 -0.80
CA PHE A 198 13.80 33.96 -1.08
C PHE A 198 14.82 34.89 -0.38
N GLU A 199 14.36 35.96 0.26
CA GLU A 199 15.20 37.00 0.86
C GLU A 199 16.19 36.46 1.90
N GLU A 200 15.82 35.40 2.63
CA GLU A 200 16.64 34.78 3.66
C GLU A 200 17.65 33.75 3.12
N THR A 201 17.54 33.35 1.86
CA THR A 201 18.29 32.22 1.29
C THR A 201 19.30 32.63 0.21
N GLY A 202 19.18 33.87 -0.31
CA GLY A 202 19.98 34.33 -1.45
C GLY A 202 19.71 33.57 -2.76
N SER A 203 18.68 32.72 -2.79
CA SER A 203 18.25 31.97 -3.98
C SER A 203 17.16 32.74 -4.72
N GLU A 204 17.10 32.60 -6.03
CA GLU A 204 16.01 33.15 -6.87
C GLU A 204 15.04 32.06 -7.36
N VAL A 205 15.29 30.79 -7.02
CA VAL A 205 14.51 29.62 -7.40
C VAL A 205 14.47 28.60 -6.26
N LEU A 206 13.42 27.79 -6.21
CA LEU A 206 13.26 26.69 -5.25
C LEU A 206 14.23 25.53 -5.58
N THR A 207 15.46 25.60 -5.10
CA THR A 207 16.46 24.52 -5.28
C THR A 207 16.14 23.30 -4.42
N GLU A 208 16.79 22.16 -4.73
CA GLU A 208 16.71 20.95 -3.91
C GLU A 208 17.13 21.21 -2.46
N ALA A 209 18.22 21.94 -2.25
CA ALA A 209 18.72 22.33 -0.92
C ALA A 209 17.70 23.20 -0.14
N PHE A 210 16.91 24.01 -0.84
CA PHE A 210 15.85 24.79 -0.22
C PHE A 210 14.69 23.89 0.25
N LYS A 211 14.31 22.91 -0.59
CA LYS A 211 13.20 21.98 -0.29
C LYS A 211 13.54 20.94 0.79
N LEU A 212 14.80 20.54 0.90
CA LEU A 212 15.28 19.58 1.90
C LEU A 212 15.65 20.22 3.25
N LYS A 213 15.44 21.52 3.40
CA LYS A 213 15.73 22.22 4.66
C LYS A 213 14.74 21.75 5.73
N ASP A 214 15.28 21.22 6.83
CA ASP A 214 14.46 20.89 8.00
C ASP A 214 13.79 22.15 8.56
N VAL A 215 12.47 22.13 8.59
CA VAL A 215 11.65 23.21 9.14
C VAL A 215 11.14 22.77 10.50
N VAL A 216 11.67 23.38 11.56
CA VAL A 216 11.21 23.18 12.93
C VAL A 216 10.39 24.40 13.37
N GLY A 217 9.13 24.17 13.74
CA GLY A 217 8.22 25.24 14.15
C GLY A 217 7.50 25.91 12.97
N GLU A 218 7.47 27.25 12.93
CA GLU A 218 6.82 28.00 11.85
C GLU A 218 7.71 28.10 10.61
N ARG A 219 7.10 27.92 9.43
CA ARG A 219 7.79 28.10 8.15
C ARG A 219 7.90 29.59 7.81
N ARG A 220 9.07 30.18 8.09
CA ARG A 220 9.32 31.62 7.89
C ARG A 220 9.56 32.01 6.42
N ASP A 221 9.93 31.05 5.59
CA ASP A 221 10.19 31.20 4.15
C ASP A 221 8.92 31.12 3.28
N ALA A 222 7.74 31.01 3.91
CA ALA A 222 6.45 30.94 3.24
C ALA A 222 5.40 31.81 3.95
N ARG A 223 4.51 32.41 3.17
CA ARG A 223 3.36 33.18 3.67
C ARG A 223 2.13 33.02 2.78
N LYS A 224 0.95 33.37 3.29
CA LYS A 224 -0.23 33.55 2.47
C LYS A 224 0.04 34.70 1.49
N ALA A 225 -0.18 34.47 0.20
CA ALA A 225 0.03 35.50 -0.81
C ALA A 225 -0.99 36.65 -0.66
N ASP A 226 -0.50 37.86 -0.66
CA ASP A 226 -1.34 39.06 -0.75
C ASP A 226 -1.54 39.42 -2.23
N LEU A 227 -2.76 39.17 -2.73
CA LEU A 227 -3.18 39.42 -4.08
C LEU A 227 -4.41 40.34 -4.05
N SER A 228 -4.47 41.31 -4.96
CA SER A 228 -5.71 42.07 -5.13
C SER A 228 -6.85 41.15 -5.60
N PRO A 229 -8.12 41.43 -5.29
CA PRO A 229 -9.25 40.58 -5.68
C PRO A 229 -9.23 40.18 -7.15
N ARG A 230 -9.02 41.13 -8.05
CA ARG A 230 -8.95 40.87 -9.50
C ARG A 230 -7.84 39.84 -9.87
N VAL A 231 -6.66 40.00 -9.29
CA VAL A 231 -5.51 39.08 -9.54
C VAL A 231 -5.79 37.70 -8.93
N GLY A 232 -6.44 37.68 -7.77
CA GLY A 232 -6.88 36.42 -7.13
C GLY A 232 -7.90 35.66 -7.98
N ASP A 233 -8.94 36.36 -8.49
CA ASP A 233 -9.97 35.76 -9.35
C ASP A 233 -9.38 35.25 -10.67
N GLU A 234 -8.43 35.97 -11.27
CA GLU A 234 -7.70 35.49 -12.45
C GLU A 234 -6.90 34.22 -12.16
N LEU A 235 -6.16 34.20 -11.05
CA LEU A 235 -5.40 33.03 -10.62
C LEU A 235 -6.31 31.83 -10.38
N GLU A 236 -7.43 32.02 -9.69
CA GLU A 236 -8.41 30.97 -9.45
C GLU A 236 -8.95 30.38 -10.77
N SER A 237 -9.33 31.24 -11.71
CA SER A 237 -9.80 30.83 -13.04
C SER A 237 -8.74 30.03 -13.79
N LEU A 238 -7.48 30.47 -13.79
CA LEU A 238 -6.36 29.79 -14.43
C LEU A 238 -6.06 28.44 -13.77
N ALA A 239 -6.04 28.38 -12.44
CA ALA A 239 -5.78 27.15 -11.69
C ALA A 239 -6.85 26.08 -11.94
N ARG A 240 -8.15 26.45 -11.95
CA ARG A 240 -9.26 25.55 -12.30
C ARG A 240 -9.13 25.03 -13.74
N ARG A 241 -8.80 25.88 -14.69
CA ARG A 241 -8.57 25.47 -16.09
C ARG A 241 -7.38 24.53 -16.22
N ALA A 242 -6.28 24.81 -15.52
CA ALA A 242 -5.09 23.95 -15.50
C ALA A 242 -5.41 22.56 -14.93
N PHE A 243 -6.17 22.51 -13.84
CA PHE A 243 -6.61 21.27 -13.21
C PHE A 243 -7.44 20.41 -14.18
N GLN A 244 -8.38 21.03 -14.88
CA GLN A 244 -9.21 20.35 -15.89
C GLN A 244 -8.41 19.93 -17.13
N ALA A 245 -7.53 20.81 -17.64
CA ALA A 245 -6.72 20.54 -18.82
C ALA A 245 -5.80 19.32 -18.66
N LEU A 246 -5.25 19.12 -17.46
CA LEU A 246 -4.40 17.98 -17.14
C LEU A 246 -5.18 16.76 -16.66
N GLY A 247 -6.52 16.84 -16.53
CA GLY A 247 -7.37 15.74 -16.07
C GLY A 247 -7.13 15.37 -14.60
N LEU A 248 -6.74 16.34 -13.77
CA LEU A 248 -6.44 16.12 -12.37
C LEU A 248 -7.71 15.81 -11.56
N ARG A 249 -7.55 15.18 -10.39
CA ARG A 249 -8.64 14.75 -9.52
C ARG A 249 -8.30 14.95 -8.06
N ASP A 250 -9.33 15.17 -7.25
CA ASP A 250 -9.35 15.25 -5.80
C ASP A 250 -8.51 16.40 -5.24
N TYR A 251 -7.21 16.43 -5.51
CA TYR A 251 -6.29 17.49 -5.09
C TYR A 251 -5.07 17.59 -6.00
N ALA A 252 -4.48 18.77 -6.04
CA ALA A 252 -3.23 19.04 -6.74
C ALA A 252 -2.60 20.35 -6.27
N ARG A 253 -1.34 20.59 -6.65
CA ARG A 253 -0.67 21.88 -6.48
C ARG A 253 -0.03 22.30 -7.80
N PHE A 254 -0.16 23.58 -8.13
CA PHE A 254 0.60 24.21 -9.19
C PHE A 254 1.65 25.14 -8.60
N ASP A 255 2.88 25.04 -9.07
CA ASP A 255 3.93 25.97 -8.79
C ASP A 255 4.01 26.96 -9.98
N LEU A 256 3.99 28.25 -9.70
CA LEU A 256 3.90 29.29 -10.74
C LEU A 256 4.61 30.58 -10.34
N ARG A 257 4.88 31.43 -11.30
CA ARG A 257 5.41 32.77 -11.05
C ARG A 257 4.48 33.86 -11.54
N LEU A 258 4.28 34.87 -10.71
CA LEU A 258 3.61 36.09 -11.06
C LEU A 258 4.67 37.13 -11.48
N SER A 259 4.74 37.42 -12.77
CA SER A 259 5.66 38.42 -13.30
C SER A 259 5.33 39.85 -12.85
N PRO A 260 6.28 40.80 -12.88
CA PRO A 260 6.01 42.22 -12.61
C PRO A 260 4.94 42.82 -13.53
N GLY A 261 4.77 42.26 -14.73
CA GLY A 261 3.74 42.65 -15.68
C GLY A 261 2.34 42.08 -15.39
N GLY A 262 2.17 41.33 -14.30
CA GLY A 262 0.89 40.75 -13.86
C GLY A 262 0.51 39.43 -14.53
N THR A 263 1.38 38.81 -15.31
CA THR A 263 1.12 37.51 -15.97
C THR A 263 1.56 36.37 -15.09
N PHE A 264 0.68 35.36 -14.92
CA PHE A 264 0.99 34.09 -14.26
C PHE A 264 1.63 33.10 -15.23
N PHE A 265 2.83 32.59 -14.90
CA PHE A 265 3.51 31.54 -15.65
C PHE A 265 3.55 30.26 -14.83
N PHE A 266 2.87 29.21 -15.32
CA PHE A 266 2.84 27.90 -14.67
C PHE A 266 4.16 27.16 -14.90
N LEU A 267 4.82 26.78 -13.81
CA LEU A 267 6.13 26.14 -13.82
C LEU A 267 6.04 24.61 -13.78
N GLU A 268 5.12 24.10 -12.94
CA GLU A 268 4.99 22.68 -12.65
C GLU A 268 3.58 22.36 -12.11
N ALA A 269 3.11 21.13 -12.40
CA ALA A 269 1.90 20.56 -11.83
C ALA A 269 2.28 19.35 -10.95
N ASN A 270 1.81 19.35 -9.70
CA ASN A 270 2.09 18.30 -8.74
C ASN A 270 0.80 17.54 -8.42
N THR A 271 0.72 16.28 -8.86
CA THR A 271 -0.40 15.36 -8.60
C THR A 271 -0.35 14.73 -7.22
N THR A 272 0.84 14.68 -6.60
CA THR A 272 1.11 14.23 -5.23
C THR A 272 1.96 15.29 -4.52
N PRO A 273 1.41 16.50 -4.28
CA PRO A 273 2.14 17.52 -3.53
C PRO A 273 2.44 17.02 -2.13
N SER A 274 3.50 17.54 -1.51
CA SER A 274 3.81 17.18 -0.12
C SER A 274 2.59 17.35 0.78
N LEU A 275 2.33 16.33 1.59
CA LEU A 275 1.26 16.28 2.60
C LEU A 275 1.79 16.56 4.02
N GLU A 276 3.02 17.06 4.16
CA GLU A 276 3.53 17.45 5.47
C GLU A 276 2.83 18.71 5.99
N PRO A 277 2.59 18.81 7.31
CA PRO A 277 1.78 19.89 7.88
C PRO A 277 2.29 21.30 7.62
N LEU A 278 3.60 21.48 7.41
CA LEU A 278 4.23 22.77 7.13
C LEU A 278 4.47 23.02 5.64
N GLU A 279 3.92 22.18 4.77
CA GLU A 279 4.02 22.32 3.32
C GLU A 279 2.82 23.00 2.69
N ALA A 280 2.96 23.42 1.43
CA ALA A 280 2.04 24.34 0.77
C ALA A 280 0.57 23.91 0.80
N LEU A 281 0.25 22.63 0.58
CA LEU A 281 -1.14 22.16 0.58
C LEU A 281 -1.77 22.27 1.98
N ALA A 282 -1.06 21.81 3.01
CA ALA A 282 -1.55 21.83 4.38
C ALA A 282 -1.66 23.27 4.93
N LEU A 283 -0.67 24.12 4.67
CA LEU A 283 -0.72 25.53 5.05
C LEU A 283 -1.89 26.26 4.36
N SER A 284 -2.08 26.05 3.07
CA SER A 284 -3.19 26.64 2.31
C SER A 284 -4.55 26.17 2.84
N ALA A 285 -4.68 24.88 3.19
CA ALA A 285 -5.89 24.34 3.81
C ALA A 285 -6.16 25.00 5.18
N ASN A 286 -5.12 25.13 6.02
CA ASN A 286 -5.24 25.78 7.32
C ASN A 286 -5.67 27.24 7.20
N TRP A 287 -5.15 28.00 6.25
CA TRP A 287 -5.57 29.39 5.98
C TRP A 287 -7.01 29.49 5.45
N SER A 288 -7.58 28.41 4.92
CA SER A 288 -9.00 28.32 4.55
C SER A 288 -9.90 27.79 5.68
N GLY A 289 -9.35 27.60 6.89
CA GLY A 289 -10.08 27.09 8.06
C GLY A 289 -10.17 25.57 8.15
N LYS A 290 -9.37 24.83 7.36
CA LYS A 290 -9.30 23.36 7.40
C LYS A 290 -8.01 22.95 8.10
N ASP A 291 -8.11 22.41 9.30
CA ASP A 291 -6.98 21.78 9.98
C ASP A 291 -6.50 20.53 9.23
N TYR A 292 -5.41 19.92 9.67
CA TYR A 292 -4.81 18.80 8.96
C TYR A 292 -5.74 17.56 8.86
N PRO A 293 -6.46 17.13 9.91
CA PRO A 293 -7.48 16.10 9.78
C PRO A 293 -8.57 16.46 8.77
N ALA A 294 -9.06 17.70 8.76
CA ALA A 294 -10.07 18.15 7.80
C ALA A 294 -9.55 18.14 6.35
N LEU A 295 -8.27 18.43 6.11
CA LEU A 295 -7.62 18.26 4.81
C LEU A 295 -7.64 16.79 4.38
N VAL A 296 -7.19 15.88 5.23
CA VAL A 296 -7.19 14.44 4.94
C VAL A 296 -8.60 13.95 4.65
N GLU A 297 -9.59 14.32 5.48
CA GLU A 297 -11.00 13.97 5.26
C GLU A 297 -11.53 14.53 3.95
N GLY A 298 -11.15 15.75 3.58
CA GLY A 298 -11.50 16.37 2.29
C GLY A 298 -11.01 15.55 1.11
N MET A 299 -9.76 15.08 1.15
CA MET A 299 -9.17 14.23 0.11
C MET A 299 -9.90 12.88 -0.01
N LEU A 300 -10.19 12.23 1.12
CA LEU A 300 -10.93 10.96 1.14
C LEU A 300 -12.36 11.15 0.62
N SER A 301 -13.04 12.20 1.04
CA SER A 301 -14.39 12.53 0.61
C SER A 301 -14.47 12.84 -0.89
N ALA A 302 -13.45 13.48 -1.48
CA ALA A 302 -13.36 13.69 -2.92
C ALA A 302 -13.35 12.37 -3.69
N ALA A 303 -12.50 11.44 -3.27
CA ALA A 303 -12.43 10.11 -3.86
C ALA A 303 -13.74 9.32 -3.68
N LEU A 304 -14.35 9.37 -2.49
CA LEU A 304 -15.63 8.70 -2.22
C LEU A 304 -16.77 9.22 -3.09
N ARG A 305 -16.83 10.54 -3.39
CA ARG A 305 -17.84 11.06 -4.32
C ARG A 305 -17.72 10.43 -5.72
N ARG A 306 -16.50 10.13 -6.15
CA ARG A 306 -16.23 9.51 -7.46
C ARG A 306 -16.53 8.00 -7.46
N TYR A 307 -16.19 7.30 -6.38
CA TYR A 307 -16.32 5.85 -6.29
C TYR A 307 -17.62 5.38 -5.61
N GLY A 308 -18.40 6.29 -5.06
CA GLY A 308 -19.52 5.98 -4.17
C GLY A 308 -19.05 5.79 -2.72
N SER A 309 -19.99 5.47 -1.84
CA SER A 309 -19.71 5.22 -0.41
C SER A 309 -18.48 4.32 -0.22
N PRO A 310 -17.80 4.42 0.93
CA PRO A 310 -16.77 3.44 1.28
C PRO A 310 -17.29 2.07 0.86
N ARG A 311 -16.45 1.23 0.30
CA ARG A 311 -16.88 -0.15 0.01
C ARG A 311 -17.49 -0.59 1.32
N GLY A 312 -18.84 -0.47 1.42
CA GLY A 312 -19.50 -1.00 2.58
C GLY A 312 -18.90 -2.36 2.70
N ARG A 313 -18.25 -2.67 3.82
CA ARG A 313 -17.69 -3.99 4.08
C ARG A 313 -18.86 -4.96 4.25
N GLY A 314 -19.79 -4.88 3.30
CA GLY A 314 -20.78 -5.86 2.99
C GLY A 314 -20.04 -6.89 2.16
N GLU A 315 -20.14 -8.10 2.56
CA GLU A 315 -19.88 -9.33 1.85
C GLU A 315 -19.09 -9.17 0.52
N GLN A 316 -17.75 -9.29 0.58
CA GLN A 316 -16.90 -9.25 -0.63
C GLN A 316 -16.98 -10.61 -1.33
N LYS A 317 -17.21 -10.61 -2.64
CA LYS A 317 -17.23 -11.84 -3.44
C LYS A 317 -15.91 -12.04 -4.15
N PHE A 318 -15.36 -13.23 -4.00
CA PHE A 318 -14.11 -13.64 -4.64
C PHE A 318 -14.29 -14.94 -5.38
N ARG A 319 -13.60 -15.07 -6.49
CA ARG A 319 -13.44 -16.32 -7.20
C ARG A 319 -11.96 -16.70 -7.21
N ILE A 320 -11.68 -17.88 -6.70
CA ILE A 320 -10.32 -18.45 -6.64
C ILE A 320 -10.32 -19.69 -7.53
N ASP A 321 -9.54 -19.69 -8.60
CA ASP A 321 -9.40 -20.84 -9.47
C ASP A 321 -8.35 -21.80 -8.88
N LEU A 322 -8.76 -23.01 -8.56
CA LEU A 322 -7.96 -24.07 -7.93
C LEU A 322 -8.14 -25.39 -8.69
N PRO A 323 -7.22 -26.39 -8.53
CA PRO A 323 -7.30 -27.68 -9.24
C PRO A 323 -8.61 -28.43 -9.12
N PRO A 324 -9.36 -28.43 -7.99
CA PRO A 324 -10.67 -29.11 -7.94
C PRO A 324 -11.80 -28.27 -8.59
N GLY A 325 -11.50 -27.10 -9.12
CA GLY A 325 -12.44 -26.16 -9.69
C GLY A 325 -12.51 -24.84 -8.94
N ALA A 326 -13.12 -23.83 -9.54
CA ALA A 326 -13.25 -22.52 -8.94
C ALA A 326 -14.01 -22.57 -7.60
N VAL A 327 -13.50 -21.80 -6.63
CA VAL A 327 -14.14 -21.58 -5.33
C VAL A 327 -14.65 -20.14 -5.27
N GLU A 328 -15.95 -19.97 -5.04
CA GLU A 328 -16.57 -18.67 -4.81
C GLU A 328 -16.65 -18.42 -3.32
N LEU A 329 -16.05 -17.34 -2.85
CA LEU A 329 -16.08 -16.94 -1.45
C LEU A 329 -16.78 -15.60 -1.31
N ARG A 330 -17.63 -15.52 -0.30
CA ARG A 330 -18.15 -14.27 0.27
C ARG A 330 -17.51 -14.09 1.63
N VAL A 331 -16.84 -12.96 1.80
CA VAL A 331 -16.13 -12.63 3.03
C VAL A 331 -16.87 -11.49 3.72
N PRO A 332 -17.63 -11.74 4.79
CA PRO A 332 -18.28 -10.68 5.54
C PRO A 332 -17.29 -9.81 6.31
N GLN A 333 -17.73 -8.64 6.71
CA GLN A 333 -16.95 -7.76 7.57
C GLN A 333 -16.58 -8.50 8.86
N GLY A 334 -15.31 -8.42 9.28
CA GLY A 334 -14.81 -9.07 10.50
C GLY A 334 -14.21 -10.45 10.27
N VAL A 335 -14.60 -11.16 9.21
CA VAL A 335 -13.99 -12.44 8.85
C VAL A 335 -12.70 -12.21 8.06
N HIS A 336 -11.65 -12.91 8.46
CA HIS A 336 -10.33 -12.77 7.82
C HIS A 336 -10.36 -13.32 6.39
N PHE A 337 -9.89 -12.50 5.43
CA PHE A 337 -9.71 -12.99 4.05
C PHE A 337 -8.60 -14.05 4.02
N PRO A 338 -8.77 -15.16 3.27
CA PRO A 338 -7.73 -16.17 3.17
C PRO A 338 -6.47 -15.58 2.52
N PRO A 339 -5.32 -15.56 3.23
CA PRO A 339 -4.08 -15.03 2.67
C PRO A 339 -3.60 -15.91 1.49
N PRO A 340 -2.72 -15.41 0.61
CA PRO A 340 -2.15 -16.20 -0.49
C PRO A 340 -1.60 -17.56 -0.05
N SER A 341 -1.00 -17.65 1.13
CA SER A 341 -0.51 -18.89 1.70
C SER A 341 -1.62 -19.92 2.01
N SER A 342 -2.83 -19.47 2.40
CA SER A 342 -3.97 -20.39 2.55
C SER A 342 -4.48 -20.89 1.20
N VAL A 343 -4.42 -20.05 0.16
CA VAL A 343 -4.74 -20.45 -1.22
C VAL A 343 -3.70 -21.45 -1.76
N ASP A 344 -2.42 -21.22 -1.47
CA ASP A 344 -1.33 -22.15 -1.80
C ASP A 344 -1.53 -23.52 -1.13
N LEU A 345 -1.91 -23.53 0.17
CA LEU A 345 -2.21 -24.76 0.89
C LEU A 345 -3.41 -25.49 0.27
N ALA A 346 -4.48 -24.76 -0.04
CA ALA A 346 -5.65 -25.32 -0.71
C ALA A 346 -5.30 -25.99 -2.05
N GLY A 347 -4.37 -25.42 -2.80
CA GLY A 347 -3.91 -25.95 -4.09
C GLY A 347 -3.08 -27.23 -4.03
N ILE A 348 -2.55 -27.57 -2.86
CA ILE A 348 -1.70 -28.77 -2.66
C ILE A 348 -2.32 -29.81 -1.71
N LEU A 349 -3.54 -29.57 -1.23
CA LEU A 349 -4.21 -30.45 -0.29
C LEU A 349 -4.52 -31.82 -0.94
N ASP A 350 -4.10 -32.92 -0.32
CA ASP A 350 -4.16 -34.27 -0.87
C ASP A 350 -5.37 -35.10 -0.39
N VAL A 351 -6.55 -34.48 -0.27
CA VAL A 351 -7.78 -35.19 0.15
C VAL A 351 -8.21 -36.19 -0.92
N LYS A 352 -8.49 -37.42 -0.48
CA LYS A 352 -9.01 -38.51 -1.33
C LYS A 352 -10.52 -38.62 -1.23
N ALA A 353 -11.15 -39.10 -2.30
CA ALA A 353 -12.59 -39.33 -2.29
C ALA A 353 -13.01 -40.28 -1.18
N GLY A 354 -14.05 -39.90 -0.43
CA GLY A 354 -14.59 -40.66 0.68
C GLY A 354 -13.92 -40.43 2.05
N GLU A 355 -12.87 -39.60 2.13
CA GLU A 355 -12.23 -39.26 3.40
C GLU A 355 -13.05 -38.28 4.25
N ARG A 356 -12.84 -38.29 5.56
CA ARG A 356 -13.35 -37.29 6.51
C ARG A 356 -12.25 -36.28 6.79
N VAL A 357 -12.61 -35.02 6.77
CA VAL A 357 -11.68 -33.89 6.95
C VAL A 357 -12.11 -33.06 8.15
N LEU A 358 -11.15 -32.63 8.95
CA LEU A 358 -11.33 -31.64 10.02
C LEU A 358 -10.55 -30.38 9.63
N ASP A 359 -11.25 -29.26 9.53
CA ASP A 359 -10.67 -27.94 9.26
C ASP A 359 -10.72 -27.11 10.55
N LEU A 360 -9.56 -26.86 11.15
CA LEU A 360 -9.41 -26.16 12.42
C LEU A 360 -9.13 -24.66 12.18
N GLY A 361 -10.09 -23.81 12.56
CA GLY A 361 -10.04 -22.38 12.28
C GLY A 361 -10.46 -22.09 10.82
N CYS A 362 -11.70 -22.47 10.47
CA CYS A 362 -12.16 -22.51 9.08
C CYS A 362 -12.31 -21.13 8.42
N GLY A 363 -12.49 -20.05 9.21
CA GLY A 363 -12.59 -18.68 8.69
C GLY A 363 -13.67 -18.52 7.62
N THR A 364 -13.27 -18.32 6.36
CA THR A 364 -14.18 -18.22 5.20
C THR A 364 -14.62 -19.57 4.64
N GLY A 365 -14.08 -20.67 5.13
CA GLY A 365 -14.35 -22.03 4.65
C GLY A 365 -13.55 -22.44 3.40
N LEU A 366 -12.52 -21.70 3.00
CA LEU A 366 -11.75 -22.02 1.80
C LEU A 366 -11.24 -23.48 1.80
N LEU A 367 -10.56 -23.91 2.86
CA LEU A 367 -9.99 -25.26 2.96
C LEU A 367 -11.09 -26.32 3.06
N SER A 368 -12.15 -26.04 3.80
CA SER A 368 -13.32 -26.91 3.90
C SER A 368 -13.98 -27.16 2.55
N ILE A 369 -14.20 -26.07 1.76
CA ILE A 369 -14.82 -26.16 0.43
C ILE A 369 -13.93 -26.91 -0.55
N VAL A 370 -12.62 -26.64 -0.53
CA VAL A 370 -11.66 -27.36 -1.37
C VAL A 370 -11.63 -28.86 -1.01
N ALA A 371 -11.61 -29.18 0.28
CA ALA A 371 -11.66 -30.57 0.72
C ALA A 371 -12.93 -31.30 0.22
N ALA A 372 -14.09 -30.65 0.33
CA ALA A 372 -15.35 -31.18 -0.21
C ALA A 372 -15.32 -31.35 -1.73
N LYS A 373 -14.80 -30.37 -2.48
CA LYS A 373 -14.66 -30.45 -3.95
C LYS A 373 -13.66 -31.53 -4.39
N LEU A 374 -12.65 -31.87 -3.57
CA LEU A 374 -11.74 -32.99 -3.79
C LEU A 374 -12.40 -34.36 -3.53
N GLY A 375 -13.62 -34.38 -3.00
CA GLY A 375 -14.41 -35.59 -2.81
C GLY A 375 -14.46 -36.09 -1.36
N ALA A 376 -14.12 -35.25 -0.39
CA ALA A 376 -14.36 -35.60 1.02
C ALA A 376 -15.83 -35.97 1.22
N ARG A 377 -16.10 -37.09 1.91
CA ARG A 377 -17.49 -37.49 2.22
C ARG A 377 -18.11 -36.60 3.32
N ARG A 378 -17.27 -36.07 4.20
CA ARG A 378 -17.67 -35.18 5.29
C ARG A 378 -16.51 -34.30 5.71
N VAL A 379 -16.77 -33.02 5.88
CA VAL A 379 -15.86 -32.02 6.43
C VAL A 379 -16.48 -31.44 7.69
N VAL A 380 -15.77 -31.51 8.82
CA VAL A 380 -16.11 -30.76 10.02
C VAL A 380 -15.26 -29.52 10.07
N ALA A 381 -15.88 -28.36 10.01
CA ALA A 381 -15.24 -27.05 10.02
C ALA A 381 -15.46 -26.39 11.38
N THR A 382 -14.38 -26.03 12.08
CA THR A 382 -14.48 -25.45 13.43
C THR A 382 -13.90 -24.04 13.46
N ASP A 383 -14.54 -23.15 14.24
CA ASP A 383 -14.00 -21.82 14.53
C ASP A 383 -14.55 -21.31 15.87
N LEU A 384 -13.85 -20.37 16.49
CA LEU A 384 -14.31 -19.64 17.68
C LEU A 384 -15.25 -18.50 17.33
N ASP A 385 -15.09 -17.92 16.13
CA ASP A 385 -15.84 -16.76 15.68
C ASP A 385 -17.15 -17.21 15.02
N PRO A 386 -18.33 -16.86 15.57
CA PRO A 386 -19.61 -17.16 14.94
C PRO A 386 -19.74 -16.60 13.51
N GLN A 387 -19.12 -15.46 13.22
CA GLN A 387 -19.15 -14.88 11.88
C GLN A 387 -18.34 -15.72 10.87
N ALA A 388 -17.25 -16.34 11.30
CA ALA A 388 -16.49 -17.30 10.50
C ALA A 388 -17.32 -18.55 10.18
N LEU A 389 -18.05 -19.08 11.16
CA LEU A 389 -18.95 -20.23 10.97
C LEU A 389 -20.09 -19.91 9.99
N ASP A 390 -20.73 -18.75 10.15
CA ASP A 390 -21.78 -18.29 9.24
C ASP A 390 -21.22 -18.06 7.81
N SER A 391 -20.03 -17.50 7.71
CA SER A 391 -19.33 -17.32 6.43
C SER A 391 -19.04 -18.65 5.76
N THR A 392 -18.49 -19.62 6.51
CA THR A 392 -18.21 -20.98 6.00
C THR A 392 -19.49 -21.67 5.52
N ALA A 393 -20.57 -21.64 6.31
CA ALA A 393 -21.85 -22.23 5.92
C ALA A 393 -22.46 -21.57 4.67
N HIS A 394 -22.36 -20.23 4.59
CA HIS A 394 -22.82 -19.48 3.40
C HIS A 394 -22.01 -19.85 2.15
N ASN A 395 -20.69 -19.89 2.27
CA ASN A 395 -19.78 -20.21 1.16
C ASN A 395 -19.91 -21.68 0.73
N ALA A 396 -20.16 -22.60 1.65
CA ALA A 396 -20.46 -24.00 1.33
C ALA A 396 -21.67 -24.09 0.39
N ARG A 397 -22.77 -23.38 0.70
CA ARG A 397 -23.96 -23.31 -0.15
C ARG A 397 -23.64 -22.70 -1.52
N ALA A 398 -22.92 -21.58 -1.56
CA ALA A 398 -22.56 -20.91 -2.81
C ALA A 398 -21.73 -21.80 -3.75
N ASN A 399 -21.01 -22.78 -3.18
CA ASN A 399 -20.20 -23.75 -3.93
C ASN A 399 -20.87 -25.12 -4.14
N GLY A 400 -22.11 -25.32 -3.68
CA GLY A 400 -22.87 -26.56 -3.82
C GLY A 400 -22.30 -27.74 -3.01
N VAL A 401 -21.66 -27.48 -1.88
CA VAL A 401 -21.02 -28.49 -1.01
C VAL A 401 -21.55 -28.47 0.43
N GLU A 402 -22.67 -27.79 0.69
CA GLU A 402 -23.26 -27.68 2.03
C GLU A 402 -23.65 -29.02 2.65
N GLY A 403 -24.01 -30.01 1.84
CA GLY A 403 -24.34 -31.36 2.32
C GLY A 403 -23.15 -32.14 2.86
N GLN A 404 -21.93 -31.68 2.59
CA GLN A 404 -20.68 -32.33 3.01
C GLN A 404 -19.99 -31.60 4.17
N ILE A 405 -20.35 -30.33 4.44
CA ILE A 405 -19.67 -29.46 5.42
C ILE A 405 -20.58 -29.21 6.62
N GLU A 406 -20.08 -29.61 7.79
CA GLU A 406 -20.69 -29.35 9.09
C GLU A 406 -19.87 -28.31 9.84
N VAL A 407 -20.49 -27.20 10.27
CA VAL A 407 -19.80 -26.14 11.03
C VAL A 407 -20.05 -26.33 12.53
N ARG A 408 -19.02 -26.17 13.37
CA ARG A 408 -19.10 -26.28 14.82
C ARG A 408 -18.33 -25.17 15.52
N ALA A 409 -18.95 -24.56 16.53
CA ALA A 409 -18.29 -23.58 17.38
C ALA A 409 -17.39 -24.26 18.41
N GLY A 410 -16.17 -23.76 18.56
CA GLY A 410 -15.25 -24.24 19.59
C GLY A 410 -13.79 -23.91 19.29
N SER A 411 -12.97 -23.99 20.35
CA SER A 411 -11.51 -23.80 20.24
C SER A 411 -10.84 -25.09 19.84
N TRP A 412 -10.19 -25.11 18.69
CA TRP A 412 -9.46 -26.28 18.18
C TRP A 412 -10.31 -27.56 18.24
N TYR A 413 -9.98 -28.48 19.14
CA TYR A 413 -10.63 -29.80 19.29
C TYR A 413 -11.80 -29.80 20.26
N ASP A 414 -12.04 -28.72 21.02
CA ASP A 414 -13.15 -28.64 21.98
C ASP A 414 -14.51 -28.79 21.29
N ALA A 415 -14.62 -28.33 20.04
CA ALA A 415 -15.81 -28.49 19.21
C ALA A 415 -16.18 -29.96 18.91
N LEU A 416 -15.29 -30.90 19.20
CA LEU A 416 -15.48 -32.34 18.99
C LEU A 416 -15.78 -33.10 20.30
N GLU A 417 -15.54 -32.47 21.47
CA GLU A 417 -15.79 -33.08 22.77
C GLU A 417 -17.27 -33.03 23.09
N GLY A 418 -17.91 -34.19 23.20
CA GLY A 418 -19.35 -34.31 23.52
C GLY A 418 -20.30 -34.52 22.34
N ALA A 419 -19.80 -34.51 21.10
CA ALA A 419 -20.63 -34.65 19.89
C ALA A 419 -21.08 -36.10 19.60
N THR A 420 -20.44 -37.11 20.21
CA THR A 420 -20.82 -38.53 20.08
C THR A 420 -21.27 -39.07 21.42
N GLY A 421 -22.44 -39.70 21.45
CA GLY A 421 -22.93 -40.45 22.65
C GLY A 421 -21.93 -41.55 23.06
N ALA A 422 -21.80 -41.73 24.36
CA ALA A 422 -20.95 -42.67 25.10
C ALA A 422 -20.05 -43.63 24.26
N GLY A 423 -18.79 -43.26 24.01
CA GLY A 423 -17.71 -44.20 23.78
C GLY A 423 -16.86 -44.09 22.53
N GLU A 424 -17.37 -43.65 21.40
CA GLU A 424 -16.58 -43.54 20.18
C GLU A 424 -16.05 -42.11 19.91
N LYS A 425 -14.72 -41.99 19.85
CA LYS A 425 -14.10 -40.72 19.43
C LYS A 425 -14.23 -40.55 17.91
N GLU A 426 -14.72 -39.39 17.47
CA GLU A 426 -14.73 -39.02 16.05
C GLU A 426 -13.29 -38.95 15.51
N ARG A 427 -13.04 -39.57 14.35
CA ARG A 427 -11.71 -39.61 13.72
C ARG A 427 -11.76 -39.17 12.27
N PHE A 428 -10.64 -38.63 11.82
CA PHE A 428 -10.48 -38.01 10.50
C PHE A 428 -9.25 -38.57 9.78
N GLU A 429 -9.35 -38.74 8.48
CA GLU A 429 -8.23 -39.07 7.64
C GLU A 429 -7.34 -37.85 7.39
N VAL A 430 -7.90 -36.65 7.41
CA VAL A 430 -7.18 -35.38 7.23
C VAL A 430 -7.56 -34.40 8.31
N ILE A 431 -6.58 -33.78 8.92
CA ILE A 431 -6.73 -32.54 9.71
C ILE A 431 -5.96 -31.45 8.96
N VAL A 432 -6.58 -30.29 8.77
CA VAL A 432 -5.92 -29.12 8.18
C VAL A 432 -6.07 -27.91 9.09
N ALA A 433 -5.01 -27.10 9.22
CA ALA A 433 -5.03 -25.91 10.05
C ALA A 433 -4.08 -24.81 9.53
N THR A 434 -4.55 -23.56 9.66
CA THR A 434 -3.75 -22.35 9.41
C THR A 434 -3.87 -21.39 10.61
N PRO A 435 -3.33 -21.78 11.81
CA PRO A 435 -3.59 -21.05 13.04
C PRO A 435 -2.86 -19.69 13.10
N PRO A 436 -3.29 -18.77 13.99
CA PRO A 436 -2.53 -17.58 14.35
C PRO A 436 -1.13 -17.94 14.83
N GLN A 437 -0.10 -17.27 14.30
CA GLN A 437 1.29 -17.67 14.54
C GLN A 437 2.31 -16.52 14.48
N THR A 438 1.87 -15.28 14.38
CA THR A 438 2.79 -14.14 14.47
C THR A 438 3.32 -14.04 15.90
N PRO A 439 4.66 -14.15 16.12
CA PRO A 439 5.23 -14.01 17.45
C PRO A 439 5.11 -12.57 17.95
N GLY A 440 5.09 -12.40 19.27
CA GLY A 440 5.06 -11.07 19.87
C GLY A 440 5.23 -11.07 21.38
N PRO A 441 5.70 -9.94 21.96
CA PRO A 441 5.98 -9.82 23.40
C PRO A 441 4.70 -9.78 24.24
N SER A 442 3.56 -9.40 23.63
CA SER A 442 2.25 -9.32 24.25
C SER A 442 1.15 -9.53 23.21
N PRO A 443 -0.09 -9.86 23.59
CA PRO A 443 -1.21 -9.98 22.66
C PRO A 443 -1.49 -8.66 21.91
N PHE A 444 -1.68 -8.76 20.57
CA PHE A 444 -1.95 -7.62 19.69
C PHE A 444 -3.10 -7.87 18.68
N GLY A 445 -3.90 -8.88 18.92
CA GLY A 445 -5.07 -9.18 18.07
C GLY A 445 -5.07 -10.58 17.48
N PRO A 446 -5.89 -10.85 16.43
CA PRO A 446 -6.17 -12.20 15.93
C PRO A 446 -4.98 -12.98 15.37
N ARG A 447 -3.90 -12.28 14.99
CA ARG A 447 -2.68 -12.91 14.43
C ARG A 447 -1.70 -13.40 15.51
N TYR A 448 -1.91 -13.05 16.78
CA TYR A 448 -0.98 -13.33 17.86
C TYR A 448 -0.82 -14.83 18.11
N GLY A 449 0.38 -15.34 17.88
CA GLY A 449 0.75 -16.76 18.05
C GLY A 449 1.45 -17.11 19.36
N GLY A 450 1.57 -16.17 20.30
CA GLY A 450 2.38 -16.34 21.51
C GLY A 450 3.76 -15.68 21.37
N TRP A 451 4.60 -15.83 22.40
CA TRP A 451 5.93 -15.22 22.46
C TRP A 451 6.79 -15.54 21.23
N ASP A 452 6.89 -16.82 20.87
CA ASP A 452 7.68 -17.31 19.73
C ASP A 452 6.82 -17.79 18.53
N GLY A 453 5.51 -17.51 18.55
CA GLY A 453 4.57 -17.87 17.49
C GLY A 453 4.05 -19.32 17.53
N THR A 454 4.56 -20.18 18.42
CA THR A 454 4.24 -21.63 18.42
C THR A 454 3.01 -22.02 19.23
N ARG A 455 2.41 -21.11 20.00
CA ARG A 455 1.33 -21.41 20.95
C ARG A 455 0.16 -22.19 20.33
N HIS A 456 -0.38 -21.70 19.25
CA HIS A 456 -1.52 -22.34 18.58
C HIS A 456 -1.11 -23.50 17.70
N LEU A 457 0.05 -23.42 17.07
CA LEU A 457 0.66 -24.52 16.32
C LEU A 457 0.86 -25.76 17.22
N SER A 458 1.37 -25.56 18.44
CA SER A 458 1.54 -26.66 19.41
C SER A 458 0.21 -27.28 19.82
N ALA A 459 -0.82 -26.48 20.08
CA ALA A 459 -2.15 -26.99 20.42
C ALA A 459 -2.74 -27.87 19.30
N VAL A 460 -2.57 -27.45 18.04
CA VAL A 460 -3.01 -28.24 16.87
C VAL A 460 -2.22 -29.54 16.77
N ILE A 461 -0.89 -29.52 16.90
CA ILE A 461 -0.02 -30.69 16.77
C ILE A 461 -0.30 -31.74 17.89
N GLU A 462 -0.43 -31.25 19.12
CA GLU A 462 -0.60 -32.12 20.31
C GLU A 462 -1.98 -32.80 20.36
N GLY A 463 -3.00 -32.10 19.85
CA GLY A 463 -4.35 -32.64 19.79
C GLY A 463 -4.60 -33.58 18.62
N ALA A 464 -3.90 -33.41 17.50
CA ALA A 464 -4.17 -34.13 16.26
C ALA A 464 -4.16 -35.70 16.41
N PRO A 465 -3.22 -36.34 17.13
CA PRO A 465 -3.21 -37.80 17.28
C PRO A 465 -4.49 -38.38 17.88
N ARG A 466 -5.20 -37.64 18.69
CA ARG A 466 -6.45 -38.08 19.34
C ARG A 466 -7.61 -38.24 18.35
N PHE A 467 -7.55 -37.48 17.23
CA PHE A 467 -8.62 -37.36 16.25
C PHE A 467 -8.23 -37.83 14.85
N LEU A 468 -6.96 -38.16 14.61
CA LEU A 468 -6.51 -38.76 13.35
C LEU A 468 -6.77 -40.28 13.35
N GLU A 469 -7.07 -40.81 12.17
CA GLU A 469 -7.04 -42.25 11.93
C GLU A 469 -5.59 -42.74 12.10
N PRO A 470 -5.35 -43.82 12.93
CA PRO A 470 -4.00 -44.25 13.29
C PRO A 470 -3.11 -44.58 12.09
N ASP A 471 -3.64 -45.33 11.11
CA ASP A 471 -2.85 -45.90 10.02
C ASP A 471 -2.74 -45.01 8.77
N ARG A 472 -3.70 -44.10 8.56
CA ARG A 472 -3.80 -43.32 7.33
C ARG A 472 -4.07 -41.84 7.56
N GLY A 473 -4.14 -41.43 8.83
CA GLY A 473 -4.39 -40.06 9.22
C GLY A 473 -3.17 -39.16 8.96
N ARG A 474 -3.46 -37.94 8.48
CA ARG A 474 -2.42 -36.94 8.23
C ARG A 474 -2.87 -35.55 8.62
N LEU A 475 -1.91 -34.76 9.12
CA LEU A 475 -2.06 -33.35 9.46
C LEU A 475 -1.43 -32.50 8.35
N TRP A 476 -2.18 -31.55 7.82
CA TRP A 476 -1.68 -30.45 7.01
C TRP A 476 -1.64 -29.16 7.84
N LEU A 477 -0.48 -28.54 7.91
CA LEU A 477 -0.23 -27.38 8.74
C LEU A 477 0.51 -26.31 7.93
N LEU A 478 -0.03 -25.10 7.91
CA LEU A 478 0.69 -23.92 7.43
C LEU A 478 1.43 -23.29 8.62
N ALA A 479 2.75 -23.16 8.49
CA ALA A 479 3.59 -22.44 9.43
C ALA A 479 4.39 -21.34 8.73
N ILE A 480 4.88 -20.36 9.51
CA ILE A 480 5.81 -19.33 9.01
C ILE A 480 7.15 -19.46 9.72
N SER A 481 8.23 -19.17 9.02
CA SER A 481 9.57 -19.30 9.61
C SER A 481 9.89 -18.23 10.67
N LEU A 482 9.01 -17.27 10.90
CA LEU A 482 9.06 -16.38 12.07
C LEU A 482 8.62 -17.07 13.37
N ALA A 483 7.88 -18.19 13.28
CA ALA A 483 7.26 -18.89 14.40
C ALA A 483 8.07 -20.12 14.84
N ASN A 484 9.33 -19.92 15.20
CA ASN A 484 10.23 -20.92 15.77
C ASN A 484 10.21 -22.28 15.04
N PRO A 485 10.62 -22.33 13.75
CA PRO A 485 10.48 -23.51 12.92
C PRO A 485 11.23 -24.75 13.48
N ALA A 486 12.34 -24.54 14.17
CA ALA A 486 13.09 -25.64 14.78
C ALA A 486 12.30 -26.33 15.92
N ALA A 487 11.70 -25.55 16.81
CA ALA A 487 10.86 -26.09 17.87
C ALA A 487 9.59 -26.74 17.31
N LEU A 488 9.01 -26.15 16.26
CA LEU A 488 7.83 -26.68 15.58
C LEU A 488 8.11 -28.07 14.96
N LEU A 489 9.19 -28.20 14.17
CA LEU A 489 9.56 -29.47 13.53
C LEU A 489 9.90 -30.51 14.57
N LYS A 490 10.64 -30.16 15.64
CA LYS A 490 10.89 -31.04 16.76
C LYS A 490 9.59 -31.55 17.37
N ARG A 491 8.63 -30.65 17.63
CA ARG A 491 7.32 -31.00 18.20
C ARG A 491 6.54 -31.94 17.27
N LEU A 492 6.54 -31.71 15.96
CA LEU A 492 5.91 -32.60 14.99
C LEU A 492 6.52 -34.01 15.03
N HIS A 493 7.85 -34.10 15.06
CA HIS A 493 8.54 -35.41 15.18
C HIS A 493 8.31 -36.14 16.50
N GLU A 494 7.88 -35.46 17.55
CA GLU A 494 7.47 -36.13 18.79
C GLU A 494 6.17 -36.93 18.61
N TYR A 495 5.25 -36.46 17.76
CA TYR A 495 3.91 -37.04 17.58
C TYR A 495 3.75 -37.84 16.29
N PHE A 496 4.57 -37.58 15.27
CA PHE A 496 4.47 -38.19 13.95
C PHE A 496 5.80 -38.84 13.54
N SER A 497 5.72 -39.97 12.85
CA SER A 497 6.92 -40.65 12.31
C SER A 497 7.36 -40.09 10.96
N GLU A 498 6.42 -39.54 10.19
CA GLU A 498 6.64 -38.96 8.89
C GLU A 498 6.29 -37.46 8.94
N VAL A 499 7.27 -36.59 8.78
CA VAL A 499 7.11 -35.13 8.73
C VAL A 499 7.86 -34.60 7.52
N SER A 500 7.18 -33.86 6.66
CA SER A 500 7.79 -33.28 5.47
C SER A 500 7.28 -31.84 5.24
N VAL A 501 8.18 -30.95 4.88
CA VAL A 501 7.85 -29.66 4.29
C VAL A 501 7.64 -29.88 2.79
N VAL A 502 6.39 -29.90 2.35
CA VAL A 502 6.01 -30.27 0.97
C VAL A 502 6.25 -29.11 -0.01
N LYS A 503 6.07 -27.89 0.47
CA LYS A 503 6.25 -26.66 -0.30
C LYS A 503 6.75 -25.56 0.62
N GLU A 504 7.55 -24.66 0.07
CA GLU A 504 7.91 -23.40 0.72
C GLU A 504 7.59 -22.24 -0.25
N THR A 505 7.17 -21.11 0.29
CA THR A 505 7.03 -19.85 -0.47
C THR A 505 7.58 -18.69 0.32
N ASP A 506 8.24 -17.78 -0.35
CA ASP A 506 8.79 -16.58 0.25
C ASP A 506 7.70 -15.50 0.44
N ARG A 507 7.75 -14.82 1.60
CA ARG A 507 6.96 -13.63 1.85
C ARG A 507 7.86 -12.47 2.25
N GLY A 508 7.86 -11.42 1.42
CA GLY A 508 8.50 -10.15 1.74
C GLY A 508 7.73 -9.38 2.82
N PHE A 509 8.46 -8.66 3.68
CA PHE A 509 7.90 -7.76 4.67
C PHE A 509 8.88 -6.65 5.03
N THR A 510 8.38 -5.61 5.72
CA THR A 510 9.18 -4.51 6.24
C THR A 510 9.01 -4.36 7.75
N ALA A 511 9.98 -3.73 8.41
CA ALA A 511 9.85 -3.39 9.83
C ALA A 511 8.56 -2.58 10.08
N ALA A 512 8.29 -1.60 9.23
CA ALA A 512 7.13 -0.72 9.35
C ALA A 512 5.80 -1.47 9.25
N GLU A 513 5.70 -2.54 8.45
CA GLU A 513 4.49 -3.39 8.38
C GLU A 513 4.13 -3.93 9.75
N TYR A 514 5.10 -4.49 10.46
CA TYR A 514 4.85 -5.11 11.77
C TYR A 514 4.79 -4.09 12.92
N GLU A 515 5.57 -3.03 12.86
CA GLU A 515 5.45 -1.90 13.81
C GLU A 515 4.07 -1.23 13.74
N SER A 516 3.41 -1.23 12.57
CA SER A 516 2.04 -0.74 12.44
C SER A 516 0.99 -1.64 13.11
N ILE A 517 1.29 -2.93 13.30
CA ILE A 517 0.43 -3.89 14.01
C ILE A 517 0.57 -3.67 15.53
N ALA A 518 1.82 -3.64 16.01
CA ALA A 518 2.11 -3.35 17.42
C ALA A 518 3.52 -2.75 17.56
N PRO A 519 3.68 -1.65 18.31
CA PRO A 519 4.99 -1.05 18.56
C PRO A 519 5.97 -2.05 19.19
N GLY A 520 7.22 -2.09 18.69
CA GLY A 520 8.28 -3.00 19.14
C GLY A 520 8.16 -4.44 18.63
N LEU A 521 7.22 -4.71 17.71
CA LEU A 521 7.02 -6.06 17.19
C LEU A 521 8.19 -6.50 16.29
N PHE A 522 8.75 -5.60 15.51
CA PHE A 522 9.90 -5.92 14.68
C PHE A 522 11.19 -6.15 15.51
N ASP A 523 11.40 -5.35 16.55
CA ASP A 523 12.51 -5.57 17.50
C ASP A 523 12.40 -6.94 18.17
N HIS A 524 11.17 -7.39 18.47
CA HIS A 524 10.93 -8.72 18.97
C HIS A 524 11.35 -9.81 17.96
N PHE A 525 11.05 -9.63 16.66
CA PHE A 525 11.53 -10.57 15.62
C PHE A 525 13.05 -10.60 15.52
N LEU A 526 13.74 -9.45 15.62
CA LEU A 526 15.20 -9.41 15.64
C LEU A 526 15.76 -10.16 16.86
N SER A 527 15.14 -10.03 18.03
CA SER A 527 15.50 -10.78 19.24
C SER A 527 15.32 -12.29 19.05
N LEU A 528 14.19 -12.73 18.50
CA LEU A 528 13.94 -14.14 18.20
C LEU A 528 14.93 -14.69 17.15
N ARG A 529 15.26 -13.90 16.12
CA ARG A 529 16.25 -14.28 15.11
C ARG A 529 17.63 -14.45 15.74
N SER A 530 18.06 -13.55 16.61
CA SER A 530 19.36 -13.61 17.29
C SER A 530 19.49 -14.83 18.21
N SER A 531 18.38 -15.30 18.77
CA SER A 531 18.30 -16.52 19.60
C SER A 531 18.01 -17.80 18.79
N GLY A 532 17.93 -17.71 17.45
CA GLY A 532 17.64 -18.87 16.59
C GLY A 532 16.18 -19.35 16.62
N GLN A 533 15.27 -18.53 17.16
CA GLN A 533 13.84 -18.85 17.26
C GLN A 533 13.00 -18.29 16.12
N ALA A 534 13.55 -17.44 15.27
CA ALA A 534 12.91 -16.97 14.04
C ALA A 534 13.91 -17.02 12.88
N GLU A 535 13.43 -17.34 11.69
CA GLU A 535 14.24 -17.37 10.48
C GLU A 535 13.67 -16.38 9.45
N PHE A 536 14.45 -15.37 9.12
CA PHE A 536 14.19 -14.46 8.01
C PHE A 536 15.49 -13.83 7.53
N LYS A 537 15.50 -13.40 6.27
CA LYS A 537 16.69 -12.83 5.61
C LYS A 537 16.44 -11.36 5.29
N GLU A 538 17.48 -10.57 5.33
CA GLU A 538 17.46 -9.22 4.77
C GLU A 538 17.63 -9.31 3.25
N ALA A 539 16.73 -8.65 2.52
CA ALA A 539 16.70 -8.62 1.06
C ALA A 539 17.22 -7.29 0.46
N GLY A 540 17.81 -6.42 1.32
CA GLY A 540 18.25 -5.07 0.96
C GLY A 540 17.14 -4.01 1.03
N GLY A 541 17.51 -2.73 1.17
CA GLY A 541 16.55 -1.61 1.19
C GLY A 541 15.52 -1.68 2.33
N GLY A 542 15.91 -2.16 3.53
CA GLY A 542 15.00 -2.27 4.66
C GLY A 542 13.93 -3.37 4.53
N ARG A 543 14.10 -4.28 3.56
CA ARG A 543 13.20 -5.41 3.32
C ARG A 543 13.74 -6.68 3.93
N TYR A 544 12.81 -7.51 4.33
CA TYR A 544 13.07 -8.83 4.89
C TYR A 544 12.18 -9.87 4.21
N VAL A 545 12.62 -11.12 4.24
CA VAL A 545 11.87 -12.24 3.66
C VAL A 545 11.84 -13.37 4.67
N PHE A 546 10.65 -13.87 4.97
CA PHE A 546 10.45 -15.11 5.70
C PHE A 546 9.76 -16.14 4.80
N ARG A 547 9.75 -17.41 5.21
CA ARG A 547 9.14 -18.51 4.48
C ARG A 547 7.81 -18.92 5.07
N ASN A 548 6.82 -19.19 4.21
CA ASN A 548 5.68 -20.03 4.54
C ASN A 548 6.09 -21.49 4.35
N LEU A 549 5.82 -22.31 5.34
CA LEU A 549 6.17 -23.74 5.37
C LEU A 549 4.87 -24.55 5.30
N PHE A 550 4.69 -25.32 4.25
CA PHE A 550 3.53 -26.18 4.05
C PHE A 550 3.92 -27.58 4.49
N ILE A 551 3.47 -27.96 5.70
CA ILE A 551 3.93 -29.16 6.39
C ILE A 551 2.86 -30.24 6.30
N ARG A 552 3.27 -31.43 5.92
CA ARG A 552 2.48 -32.67 6.00
C ARG A 552 3.11 -33.58 7.03
N ALA A 553 2.31 -34.03 8.01
CA ALA A 553 2.74 -34.97 9.04
C ALA A 553 1.80 -36.20 9.06
N ALA A 554 2.36 -37.39 9.07
CA ALA A 554 1.63 -38.65 9.06
C ALA A 554 2.32 -39.71 9.96
N GLY A 555 1.69 -40.86 10.11
CA GLY A 555 2.22 -41.93 10.97
C GLY A 555 2.15 -41.52 12.44
N VAL A 556 0.95 -41.48 13.00
CA VAL A 556 0.71 -41.13 14.40
C VAL A 556 1.48 -42.11 15.31
N LYS A 557 2.31 -41.57 16.19
CA LYS A 557 3.06 -42.39 17.17
C LYS A 557 2.15 -42.74 18.36
N ASN A 558 2.09 -44.01 18.68
CA ASN A 558 1.45 -44.48 19.92
C ASN A 558 2.26 -43.97 21.11
N ARG A 559 1.68 -43.12 21.93
CA ARG A 559 2.22 -42.69 23.22
C ARG A 559 1.50 -43.37 24.36
#